data_7819c30303cf9030fef299877f55cf86
#
_entry.id   7819c30303cf9030fef299877f55cf86
#
_cell.length_a   1.000
_cell.length_b   1.000
_cell.length_c   1.000
_cell.angle_alpha   90.00
_cell.angle_beta   90.00
_cell.angle_gamma   90.00
#
_symmetry.space_group_name_H-M   'P 1'
#
loop_
_entity.id
_entity.type
_entity.pdbx_description
1 polymer ?
#
loop_
_entity_poly.entity_id
_entity_poly.type
_entity_poly.pdbx_seq_one_letter_code
_entity_poly.pdbx_strand_id
1 'polypeptide(L)'
;MNLAMWRKALQVIPNVSRQEWEKLDVVSKWLISTRAAVLVMTLISAMLAGLFAIRDNLFQPLPWLALAFGLIMAHASNNLFNDYTDYVRGVDQKNYYRAMYGPQPLVDGLMTRRQNLTYFVITASLALASGLYLAWYNSFDTLLWILIGLGAFFILFYTWPLKQMALGEVAVVIVWGPLMIGGGYYVLTHNWDWNVVWATLPYALGVTTVIFGKHIDKLEIDYRENIRTLPVLIGEKFARQMVIGMMILPYFLLVYLVATKYFTPLILIVLIAIPRLRQVLPAFLKPKPATRPQDFPEGQGGWPLYFAPLAFGYNRSFGTLFVLGLIADVLIRLLLPAFWR
;
A
#
# COMPACT_ATOMS: atom_id res chain seq x y z
N MET A 1 -7.87 1.40 28.49
CA MET A 1 -7.86 1.86 27.10
C MET A 1 -6.93 3.05 26.97
N ASN A 2 -5.95 3.01 26.04
CA ASN A 2 -4.97 4.09 25.83
C ASN A 2 -5.25 4.80 24.50
N LEU A 3 -6.27 5.68 24.49
CA LEU A 3 -6.70 6.40 23.28
C LEU A 3 -5.59 7.26 22.68
N ALA A 4 -4.69 7.81 23.51
CA ALA A 4 -3.54 8.58 23.03
C ALA A 4 -2.58 7.71 22.21
N MET A 5 -2.30 6.48 22.68
CA MET A 5 -1.47 5.53 21.94
C MET A 5 -2.17 5.04 20.68
N TRP A 6 -3.49 4.82 20.71
CA TRP A 6 -4.25 4.44 19.49
C TRP A 6 -4.11 5.50 18.42
N ARG A 7 -4.36 6.79 18.78
CA ARG A 7 -4.18 7.90 17.83
C ARG A 7 -2.74 7.96 17.31
N LYS A 8 -1.74 7.81 18.18
CA LYS A 8 -0.33 7.81 17.80
C LYS A 8 -0.03 6.67 16.82
N ALA A 9 -0.48 5.45 17.10
CA ALA A 9 -0.23 4.27 16.27
C ALA A 9 -0.93 4.31 14.90
N LEU A 10 -2.03 5.05 14.77
CA LEU A 10 -2.70 5.31 13.49
C LEU A 10 -1.99 6.38 12.64
N GLN A 11 -1.19 7.26 13.26
CA GLN A 11 -0.47 8.32 12.55
C GLN A 11 0.97 7.94 12.21
N VAL A 12 1.62 7.23 13.11
CA VAL A 12 3.02 6.82 12.99
C VAL A 12 3.18 5.42 13.58
N ILE A 13 4.27 4.73 13.24
CA ILE A 13 4.64 3.48 13.93
C ILE A 13 5.48 3.87 15.16
N PRO A 14 4.91 3.84 16.39
CA PRO A 14 5.61 4.37 17.56
C PRO A 14 6.69 3.41 18.03
N ASN A 15 7.90 3.92 18.28
CA ASN A 15 8.90 3.18 19.02
C ASN A 15 8.49 3.12 20.50
N VAL A 16 8.49 1.92 21.07
CA VAL A 16 8.10 1.65 22.47
C VAL A 16 9.14 0.77 23.13
N SER A 17 9.51 1.11 24.36
CA SER A 17 10.34 0.26 25.21
C SER A 17 9.55 -0.94 25.72
N ARG A 18 10.25 -1.97 26.22
CA ARG A 18 9.61 -3.14 26.81
C ARG A 18 8.70 -2.77 28.01
N GLN A 19 9.14 -1.84 28.87
CA GLN A 19 8.35 -1.37 30.01
C GLN A 19 7.08 -0.64 29.59
N GLU A 20 7.14 0.14 28.51
CA GLU A 20 5.96 0.80 27.94
C GLU A 20 5.03 -0.23 27.30
N TRP A 21 5.58 -1.20 26.54
CA TRP A 21 4.81 -2.26 25.89
C TRP A 21 3.99 -3.08 26.88
N GLU A 22 4.57 -3.46 28.02
CA GLU A 22 3.88 -4.25 29.05
C GLU A 22 2.63 -3.54 29.60
N LYS A 23 2.66 -2.19 29.66
CA LYS A 23 1.55 -1.35 30.13
C LYS A 23 0.48 -1.06 29.08
N LEU A 24 0.72 -1.40 27.81
CA LEU A 24 -0.22 -1.15 26.72
C LEU A 24 -1.40 -2.12 26.79
N ASP A 25 -2.59 -1.61 26.42
CA ASP A 25 -3.76 -2.45 26.19
C ASP A 25 -3.63 -3.27 24.90
N VAL A 26 -4.49 -4.29 24.75
CA VAL A 26 -4.46 -5.25 23.62
C VAL A 26 -4.60 -4.55 22.28
N VAL A 27 -5.47 -3.52 22.19
CA VAL A 27 -5.70 -2.78 20.95
C VAL A 27 -4.46 -1.98 20.55
N SER A 28 -3.81 -1.30 21.52
CA SER A 28 -2.54 -0.60 21.27
C SER A 28 -1.47 -1.55 20.75
N LYS A 29 -1.32 -2.72 21.36
CA LYS A 29 -0.38 -3.76 20.92
C LYS A 29 -0.69 -4.25 19.51
N TRP A 30 -1.97 -4.48 19.20
CA TRP A 30 -2.41 -4.88 17.87
C TRP A 30 -2.12 -3.80 16.82
N LEU A 31 -2.47 -2.53 17.09
CA LEU A 31 -2.21 -1.41 16.18
C LEU A 31 -0.72 -1.25 15.85
N ILE A 32 0.15 -1.38 16.85
CA ILE A 32 1.60 -1.29 16.66
C ILE A 32 2.10 -2.49 15.86
N SER A 33 1.72 -3.72 16.23
CA SER A 33 2.17 -4.96 15.58
C SER A 33 1.70 -5.05 14.13
N THR A 34 0.51 -4.54 13.82
CA THR A 34 -0.03 -4.49 12.45
C THR A 34 0.47 -3.29 11.65
N ARG A 35 1.26 -2.39 12.27
CA ARG A 35 1.72 -1.14 11.65
C ARG A 35 0.53 -0.31 11.14
N ALA A 36 -0.44 -0.05 12.02
CA ALA A 36 -1.72 0.56 11.67
C ALA A 36 -1.60 1.87 10.89
N ALA A 37 -0.51 2.64 11.08
CA ALA A 37 -0.24 3.86 10.32
C ALA A 37 -0.18 3.67 8.79
N VAL A 38 0.19 2.46 8.31
CA VAL A 38 0.22 2.20 6.86
C VAL A 38 -1.09 1.60 6.34
N LEU A 39 -2.01 1.18 7.21
CA LEU A 39 -3.31 0.63 6.80
C LEU A 39 -4.21 1.69 6.15
N VAL A 40 -3.93 2.97 6.36
CA VAL A 40 -4.60 4.08 5.66
C VAL A 40 -4.51 3.95 4.14
N MET A 41 -3.41 3.39 3.62
CA MET A 41 -3.26 3.16 2.18
C MET A 41 -4.31 2.16 1.67
N THR A 42 -4.61 1.11 2.44
CA THR A 42 -5.68 0.16 2.11
C THR A 42 -7.07 0.79 2.20
N LEU A 43 -7.29 1.63 3.20
CA LEU A 43 -8.54 2.40 3.28
C LEU A 43 -8.74 3.27 2.03
N ILE A 44 -7.68 3.92 1.55
CA ILE A 44 -7.72 4.69 0.29
C ILE A 44 -8.09 3.79 -0.89
N SER A 45 -7.54 2.57 -0.98
CA SER A 45 -7.94 1.62 -2.03
C SER A 45 -9.43 1.27 -1.98
N ALA A 46 -9.96 1.01 -0.79
CA ALA A 46 -11.40 0.76 -0.59
C ALA A 46 -12.25 1.99 -0.93
N MET A 47 -11.78 3.20 -0.59
CA MET A 47 -12.44 4.45 -0.97
C MET A 47 -12.45 4.65 -2.49
N LEU A 48 -11.36 4.37 -3.19
CA LEU A 48 -11.28 4.46 -4.64
C LEU A 48 -12.27 3.47 -5.30
N ALA A 49 -12.35 2.23 -4.83
CA ALA A 49 -13.35 1.26 -5.30
C ALA A 49 -14.78 1.78 -5.09
N GLY A 50 -15.06 2.36 -3.91
CA GLY A 50 -16.35 2.98 -3.60
C GLY A 50 -16.68 4.19 -4.50
N LEU A 51 -15.68 5.05 -4.79
CA LEU A 51 -15.86 6.21 -5.67
C LEU A 51 -16.20 5.79 -7.11
N PHE A 52 -15.57 4.74 -7.63
CA PHE A 52 -15.94 4.17 -8.93
C PHE A 52 -17.37 3.62 -8.91
N ALA A 53 -17.78 2.92 -7.85
CA ALA A 53 -19.15 2.43 -7.71
C ALA A 53 -20.18 3.57 -7.58
N ILE A 54 -19.85 4.68 -6.88
CA ILE A 54 -20.68 5.88 -6.79
C ILE A 54 -20.84 6.51 -8.17
N ARG A 55 -19.72 6.65 -8.93
CA ARG A 55 -19.73 7.20 -10.29
C ARG A 55 -20.73 6.49 -11.18
N ASP A 56 -20.81 5.18 -11.05
CA ASP A 56 -21.64 4.33 -11.90
C ASP A 56 -23.05 4.09 -11.30
N ASN A 57 -23.39 4.80 -10.21
CA ASN A 57 -24.67 4.70 -9.47
C ASN A 57 -24.97 3.29 -8.93
N LEU A 58 -23.92 2.51 -8.60
CA LEU A 58 -24.02 1.14 -8.12
C LEU A 58 -23.45 0.97 -6.68
N PHE A 59 -23.24 2.07 -5.96
CA PHE A 59 -22.69 2.03 -4.62
C PHE A 59 -23.64 1.47 -3.59
N GLN A 60 -23.15 0.50 -2.80
CA GLN A 60 -23.87 -0.13 -1.70
C GLN A 60 -23.08 0.06 -0.39
N PRO A 61 -23.61 0.83 0.59
CA PRO A 61 -22.84 1.20 1.80
C PRO A 61 -22.41 -0.01 2.64
N LEU A 62 -23.28 -0.98 2.87
CA LEU A 62 -22.96 -2.11 3.74
C LEU A 62 -21.91 -3.06 3.12
N PRO A 63 -22.03 -3.49 1.86
CA PRO A 63 -20.95 -4.21 1.18
C PRO A 63 -19.63 -3.42 1.13
N TRP A 64 -19.68 -2.09 0.93
CA TRP A 64 -18.50 -1.25 0.95
C TRP A 64 -17.82 -1.23 2.32
N LEU A 65 -18.58 -1.11 3.42
CA LEU A 65 -18.02 -1.21 4.77
C LEU A 65 -17.38 -2.57 5.03
N ALA A 66 -18.01 -3.66 4.61
CA ALA A 66 -17.45 -5.00 4.72
C ALA A 66 -16.16 -5.13 3.87
N LEU A 67 -16.14 -4.61 2.64
CA LEU A 67 -14.96 -4.58 1.79
C LEU A 67 -13.82 -3.81 2.47
N ALA A 68 -14.07 -2.59 2.93
CA ALA A 68 -13.07 -1.74 3.57
C ALA A 68 -12.50 -2.41 4.83
N PHE A 69 -13.36 -2.95 5.70
CA PHE A 69 -12.96 -3.67 6.89
C PHE A 69 -12.16 -4.94 6.55
N GLY A 70 -12.65 -5.76 5.62
CA GLY A 70 -11.99 -6.99 5.17
C GLY A 70 -10.61 -6.73 4.60
N LEU A 71 -10.45 -5.72 3.73
CA LEU A 71 -9.15 -5.34 3.17
C LEU A 71 -8.17 -4.82 4.24
N ILE A 72 -8.64 -4.02 5.21
CA ILE A 72 -7.81 -3.55 6.32
C ILE A 72 -7.34 -4.74 7.17
N MET A 73 -8.22 -5.68 7.50
CA MET A 73 -7.87 -6.88 8.26
C MET A 73 -6.91 -7.77 7.46
N ALA A 74 -7.11 -7.93 6.16
CA ALA A 74 -6.23 -8.67 5.26
C ALA A 74 -4.81 -8.07 5.23
N HIS A 75 -4.68 -6.74 5.10
CA HIS A 75 -3.39 -6.06 5.15
C HIS A 75 -2.73 -6.18 6.53
N ALA A 76 -3.50 -6.00 7.61
CA ALA A 76 -3.01 -6.20 8.98
C ALA A 76 -2.49 -7.64 9.19
N SER A 77 -3.19 -8.64 8.68
CA SER A 77 -2.77 -10.05 8.70
C SER A 77 -1.46 -10.26 7.93
N ASN A 78 -1.34 -9.66 6.74
CA ASN A 78 -0.11 -9.72 5.95
C ASN A 78 1.09 -9.15 6.73
N ASN A 79 0.92 -8.01 7.42
CA ASN A 79 1.97 -7.41 8.23
C ASN A 79 2.42 -8.33 9.39
N LEU A 80 1.47 -8.94 10.10
CA LEU A 80 1.76 -9.90 11.18
C LEU A 80 2.46 -11.16 10.66
N PHE A 81 2.01 -11.69 9.54
CA PHE A 81 2.60 -12.89 8.93
C PHE A 81 3.97 -12.62 8.31
N ASN A 82 4.17 -11.42 7.75
CA ASN A 82 5.47 -10.95 7.28
C ASN A 82 6.49 -10.93 8.43
N ASP A 83 6.14 -10.29 9.56
CA ASP A 83 7.04 -10.23 10.73
C ASP A 83 7.34 -11.62 11.28
N TYR A 84 6.36 -12.51 11.32
CA TYR A 84 6.58 -13.90 11.73
C TYR A 84 7.53 -14.64 10.79
N THR A 85 7.30 -14.53 9.48
CA THR A 85 8.09 -15.23 8.45
C THR A 85 9.53 -14.73 8.42
N ASP A 86 9.73 -13.39 8.44
CA ASP A 86 11.07 -12.79 8.46
C ASP A 86 11.82 -13.15 9.76
N TYR A 87 11.11 -13.17 10.91
CA TYR A 87 11.70 -13.59 12.18
C TYR A 87 12.15 -15.06 12.20
N VAL A 88 11.30 -16.01 11.75
CA VAL A 88 11.62 -17.44 11.72
C VAL A 88 12.77 -17.72 10.76
N ARG A 89 12.88 -16.97 9.68
CA ARG A 89 13.94 -17.09 8.68
C ARG A 89 15.22 -16.34 9.06
N GLY A 90 15.23 -15.61 10.17
CA GLY A 90 16.39 -14.85 10.65
C GLY A 90 16.76 -13.62 9.81
N VAL A 91 15.90 -13.21 8.89
CA VAL A 91 16.13 -12.08 7.96
C VAL A 91 16.26 -10.74 8.70
N ASP A 92 15.48 -10.54 9.75
CA ASP A 92 15.41 -9.25 10.46
C ASP A 92 16.48 -9.09 11.56
N GLN A 93 17.15 -10.16 11.98
CA GLN A 93 18.07 -10.14 13.14
C GLN A 93 19.30 -9.24 12.96
N LYS A 94 19.69 -8.94 11.71
CA LYS A 94 20.86 -8.13 11.37
C LYS A 94 20.52 -6.89 10.54
N ASN A 95 19.25 -6.58 10.35
CA ASN A 95 18.84 -5.57 9.40
C ASN A 95 18.62 -4.21 10.08
N TYR A 96 19.68 -3.39 10.18
CA TYR A 96 19.65 -2.05 10.74
C TYR A 96 18.56 -1.15 10.13
N TYR A 97 18.38 -1.20 8.81
CA TYR A 97 17.38 -0.38 8.12
C TYR A 97 15.95 -0.74 8.52
N ARG A 98 15.71 -1.99 8.88
CA ARG A 98 14.37 -2.43 9.31
C ARG A 98 13.95 -1.74 10.62
N ALA A 99 14.90 -1.58 11.56
CA ALA A 99 14.66 -0.90 12.83
C ALA A 99 14.21 0.56 12.66
N MET A 100 14.57 1.21 11.54
CA MET A 100 14.17 2.59 11.25
C MET A 100 12.69 2.73 10.84
N TYR A 101 12.03 1.63 10.44
CA TYR A 101 10.61 1.65 10.06
C TYR A 101 9.65 1.43 11.24
N GLY A 102 10.15 1.30 12.45
CA GLY A 102 9.38 1.08 13.67
C GLY A 102 9.74 -0.24 14.38
N PRO A 103 9.14 -0.51 15.54
CA PRO A 103 9.43 -1.68 16.34
C PRO A 103 9.10 -2.97 15.56
N GLN A 104 9.88 -3.99 15.89
CA GLN A 104 9.68 -5.36 15.41
C GLN A 104 9.32 -6.23 16.62
N PRO A 105 8.05 -6.35 16.98
CA PRO A 105 7.64 -6.93 18.25
C PRO A 105 8.24 -8.31 18.54
N LEU A 106 8.49 -9.13 17.51
CA LEU A 106 9.13 -10.45 17.67
C LEU A 106 10.65 -10.34 17.89
N VAL A 107 11.34 -9.52 17.09
CA VAL A 107 12.80 -9.35 17.16
C VAL A 107 13.21 -8.62 18.43
N ASP A 108 12.44 -7.59 18.81
CA ASP A 108 12.67 -6.77 20.02
C ASP A 108 12.23 -7.49 21.29
N GLY A 109 11.73 -8.74 21.21
CA GLY A 109 11.27 -9.52 22.35
C GLY A 109 10.04 -8.94 23.05
N LEU A 110 9.30 -8.04 22.40
CA LEU A 110 8.06 -7.45 22.93
C LEU A 110 6.89 -8.44 22.87
N MET A 111 6.95 -9.40 21.94
CA MET A 111 5.89 -10.37 21.67
C MET A 111 6.48 -11.76 21.45
N THR A 112 5.82 -12.79 21.94
CA THR A 112 6.18 -14.17 21.65
C THR A 112 5.63 -14.61 20.29
N ARG A 113 6.24 -15.65 19.67
CA ARG A 113 5.72 -16.27 18.45
C ARG A 113 4.24 -16.67 18.56
N ARG A 114 3.86 -17.25 19.71
CA ARG A 114 2.46 -17.67 19.95
C ARG A 114 1.51 -16.46 19.95
N GLN A 115 1.90 -15.38 20.59
CA GLN A 115 1.08 -14.15 20.61
C GLN A 115 0.93 -13.54 19.22
N ASN A 116 2.01 -13.47 18.43
CA ASN A 116 1.96 -12.98 17.06
C ASN A 116 1.05 -13.84 16.18
N LEU A 117 1.17 -15.18 16.25
CA LEU A 117 0.30 -16.10 15.53
C LEU A 117 -1.16 -16.00 15.98
N THR A 118 -1.43 -15.79 17.27
CA THR A 118 -2.79 -15.55 17.76
C THR A 118 -3.38 -14.28 17.16
N TYR A 119 -2.61 -13.18 17.11
CA TYR A 119 -3.05 -11.94 16.47
C TYR A 119 -3.27 -12.14 14.97
N PHE A 120 -2.37 -12.87 14.31
CA PHE A 120 -2.54 -13.20 12.88
C PHE A 120 -3.82 -14.00 12.64
N VAL A 121 -4.06 -15.08 13.39
CA VAL A 121 -5.24 -15.94 13.20
C VAL A 121 -6.53 -15.15 13.44
N ILE A 122 -6.63 -14.38 14.53
CA ILE A 122 -7.81 -13.56 14.81
C ILE A 122 -8.05 -12.55 13.67
N THR A 123 -7.01 -11.83 13.27
CA THR A 123 -7.11 -10.79 12.24
C THR A 123 -7.45 -11.39 10.88
N ALA A 124 -6.84 -12.52 10.51
CA ALA A 124 -7.13 -13.25 9.27
C ALA A 124 -8.56 -13.84 9.26
N SER A 125 -9.03 -14.32 10.42
CA SER A 125 -10.42 -14.82 10.55
C SER A 125 -11.44 -13.69 10.34
N LEU A 126 -11.15 -12.48 10.83
CA LEU A 126 -12.00 -11.31 10.59
C LEU A 126 -12.01 -10.90 9.11
N ALA A 127 -10.84 -10.95 8.44
CA ALA A 127 -10.75 -10.72 7.00
C ALA A 127 -11.56 -11.78 6.21
N LEU A 128 -11.41 -13.05 6.59
CA LEU A 128 -12.15 -14.16 5.98
C LEU A 128 -13.66 -14.02 6.19
N ALA A 129 -14.10 -13.68 7.39
CA ALA A 129 -15.52 -13.45 7.68
C ALA A 129 -16.13 -12.35 6.80
N SER A 130 -15.40 -11.23 6.60
CA SER A 130 -15.79 -10.21 5.63
C SER A 130 -15.84 -10.73 4.21
N GLY A 131 -14.83 -11.50 3.79
CA GLY A 131 -14.82 -12.14 2.47
C GLY A 131 -15.99 -13.09 2.26
N LEU A 132 -16.35 -13.90 3.25
CA LEU A 132 -17.51 -14.82 3.21
C LEU A 132 -18.84 -14.05 3.15
N TYR A 133 -18.96 -12.95 3.91
CA TYR A 133 -20.13 -12.08 3.80
C TYR A 133 -20.26 -11.50 2.38
N LEU A 134 -19.18 -11.03 1.79
CA LEU A 134 -19.17 -10.51 0.42
C LEU A 134 -19.43 -11.62 -0.61
N ALA A 135 -18.96 -12.84 -0.36
CA ALA A 135 -19.29 -14.00 -1.21
C ALA A 135 -20.78 -14.31 -1.17
N TRP A 136 -21.37 -14.30 0.02
CA TRP A 136 -22.82 -14.47 0.17
C TRP A 136 -23.60 -13.33 -0.53
N TYR A 137 -23.17 -12.06 -0.33
CA TYR A 137 -23.80 -10.91 -0.98
C TYR A 137 -23.75 -11.00 -2.51
N ASN A 138 -22.65 -11.53 -3.07
CA ASN A 138 -22.46 -11.75 -4.51
C ASN A 138 -22.94 -13.13 -4.97
N SER A 139 -23.87 -13.79 -4.24
CA SER A 139 -24.43 -15.09 -4.61
C SER A 139 -23.39 -16.18 -4.87
N PHE A 140 -22.26 -16.12 -4.14
CA PHE A 140 -21.12 -17.05 -4.25
C PHE A 140 -20.50 -17.13 -5.65
N ASP A 141 -20.47 -16.02 -6.36
CA ASP A 141 -19.93 -15.93 -7.71
C ASP A 141 -18.47 -16.42 -7.81
N THR A 142 -18.14 -17.06 -8.93
CA THR A 142 -16.84 -17.68 -9.17
C THR A 142 -15.71 -16.67 -9.19
N LEU A 143 -15.89 -15.50 -9.83
CA LEU A 143 -14.84 -14.47 -9.88
C LEU A 143 -14.51 -13.96 -8.49
N LEU A 144 -15.51 -13.81 -7.62
CA LEU A 144 -15.25 -13.41 -6.24
C LEU A 144 -14.40 -14.44 -5.47
N TRP A 145 -14.63 -15.74 -5.66
CA TRP A 145 -13.78 -16.77 -5.07
C TRP A 145 -12.34 -16.71 -5.59
N ILE A 146 -12.15 -16.40 -6.87
CA ILE A 146 -10.83 -16.18 -7.44
C ILE A 146 -10.17 -14.97 -6.77
N LEU A 147 -10.89 -13.85 -6.60
CA LEU A 147 -10.36 -12.64 -5.95
C LEU A 147 -9.98 -12.89 -4.48
N ILE A 148 -10.82 -13.61 -3.73
CA ILE A 148 -10.54 -14.02 -2.34
C ILE A 148 -9.31 -14.94 -2.30
N GLY A 149 -9.23 -15.91 -3.19
CA GLY A 149 -8.10 -16.85 -3.31
C GLY A 149 -6.79 -16.13 -3.64
N LEU A 150 -6.82 -15.16 -4.57
CA LEU A 150 -5.65 -14.32 -4.89
C LEU A 150 -5.26 -13.46 -3.69
N GLY A 151 -6.22 -12.87 -2.96
CA GLY A 151 -5.95 -12.13 -1.74
C GLY A 151 -5.25 -12.98 -0.69
N ALA A 152 -5.77 -14.18 -0.42
CA ALA A 152 -5.17 -15.15 0.50
C ALA A 152 -3.77 -15.58 0.04
N PHE A 153 -3.59 -15.82 -1.27
CA PHE A 153 -2.29 -16.14 -1.86
C PHE A 153 -1.26 -15.03 -1.59
N PHE A 154 -1.58 -13.78 -1.84
CA PHE A 154 -0.64 -12.69 -1.58
C PHE A 154 -0.38 -12.48 -0.08
N ILE A 155 -1.36 -12.68 0.81
CA ILE A 155 -1.13 -12.62 2.26
C ILE A 155 -0.09 -13.66 2.70
N LEU A 156 -0.21 -14.89 2.24
CA LEU A 156 0.62 -16.01 2.69
C LEU A 156 1.98 -16.08 1.97
N PHE A 157 2.03 -15.73 0.69
CA PHE A 157 3.20 -15.98 -0.15
C PHE A 157 3.98 -14.73 -0.56
N TYR A 158 3.52 -13.51 -0.21
CA TYR A 158 4.22 -12.27 -0.53
C TYR A 158 5.64 -12.24 0.06
N THR A 159 5.79 -12.53 1.37
CA THR A 159 7.08 -12.46 2.05
C THR A 159 8.00 -13.57 1.58
N TRP A 160 7.46 -14.77 1.41
CA TRP A 160 8.13 -15.92 0.86
C TRP A 160 7.10 -16.79 0.12
N PRO A 161 7.36 -17.20 -1.14
CA PRO A 161 8.61 -17.00 -1.89
C PRO A 161 8.65 -15.69 -2.75
N LEU A 162 7.54 -14.97 -2.97
CA LEU A 162 7.46 -13.93 -4.01
C LEU A 162 8.55 -12.86 -3.88
N LYS A 163 8.75 -12.31 -2.69
CA LYS A 163 9.82 -11.33 -2.43
C LYS A 163 11.21 -11.88 -2.76
N GLN A 164 11.47 -13.16 -2.50
CA GLN A 164 12.75 -13.84 -2.76
C GLN A 164 12.96 -14.19 -4.25
N MET A 165 11.88 -14.19 -5.02
CA MET A 165 11.89 -14.42 -6.47
C MET A 165 11.89 -13.10 -7.26
N ALA A 166 12.10 -11.97 -6.61
CA ALA A 166 12.00 -10.62 -7.18
C ALA A 166 10.61 -10.29 -7.77
N LEU A 167 9.57 -10.94 -7.27
CA LEU A 167 8.18 -10.71 -7.66
C LEU A 167 7.40 -9.84 -6.66
N GLY A 168 8.06 -9.41 -5.56
CA GLY A 168 7.41 -8.62 -4.52
C GLY A 168 6.87 -7.30 -5.04
N GLU A 169 7.63 -6.59 -5.86
CA GLU A 169 7.24 -5.30 -6.44
C GLU A 169 6.11 -5.45 -7.46
N VAL A 170 6.12 -6.51 -8.26
CA VAL A 170 5.05 -6.85 -9.21
C VAL A 170 3.76 -7.18 -8.43
N ALA A 171 3.89 -7.97 -7.36
CA ALA A 171 2.78 -8.27 -6.47
C ALA A 171 2.14 -7.00 -5.89
N VAL A 172 2.94 -5.99 -5.53
CA VAL A 172 2.42 -4.70 -5.03
C VAL A 172 1.58 -3.99 -6.09
N VAL A 173 2.02 -3.92 -7.35
CA VAL A 173 1.22 -3.33 -8.44
C VAL A 173 -0.12 -4.04 -8.58
N ILE A 174 -0.11 -5.39 -8.60
CA ILE A 174 -1.32 -6.21 -8.78
C ILE A 174 -2.27 -6.02 -7.59
N VAL A 175 -1.75 -6.08 -6.38
CA VAL A 175 -2.57 -6.01 -5.16
C VAL A 175 -3.17 -4.63 -4.97
N TRP A 176 -2.37 -3.54 -5.10
CA TRP A 176 -2.82 -2.19 -4.79
C TRP A 176 -3.68 -1.55 -5.88
N GLY A 177 -3.68 -2.06 -7.09
CA GLY A 177 -4.52 -1.62 -8.19
C GLY A 177 -5.60 -2.62 -8.54
N PRO A 178 -5.31 -3.54 -9.49
CA PRO A 178 -6.30 -4.48 -10.02
C PRO A 178 -7.05 -5.26 -8.96
N LEU A 179 -6.37 -5.78 -7.91
CA LEU A 179 -7.00 -6.67 -6.95
C LEU A 179 -7.84 -5.89 -5.91
N MET A 180 -7.27 -4.88 -5.23
CA MET A 180 -8.00 -4.17 -4.18
C MET A 180 -9.03 -3.20 -4.75
N ILE A 181 -8.68 -2.43 -5.79
CA ILE A 181 -9.57 -1.41 -6.33
C ILE A 181 -10.46 -1.99 -7.42
N GLY A 182 -9.88 -2.66 -8.43
CA GLY A 182 -10.64 -3.30 -9.50
C GLY A 182 -11.55 -4.42 -8.99
N GLY A 183 -10.98 -5.34 -8.18
CA GLY A 183 -11.76 -6.39 -7.51
C GLY A 183 -12.76 -5.82 -6.51
N GLY A 184 -12.40 -4.77 -5.77
CA GLY A 184 -13.33 -4.06 -4.87
C GLY A 184 -14.51 -3.44 -5.62
N TYR A 185 -14.26 -2.80 -6.76
CA TYR A 185 -15.32 -2.30 -7.64
C TYR A 185 -16.25 -3.43 -8.10
N TYR A 186 -15.66 -4.56 -8.57
CA TYR A 186 -16.45 -5.73 -8.95
C TYR A 186 -17.35 -6.23 -7.83
N VAL A 187 -16.81 -6.36 -6.62
CA VAL A 187 -17.57 -6.80 -5.43
C VAL A 187 -18.77 -5.90 -5.14
N LEU A 188 -18.66 -4.60 -5.39
CA LEU A 188 -19.72 -3.62 -5.13
C LEU A 188 -20.77 -3.55 -6.24
N THR A 189 -20.37 -3.84 -7.49
CA THR A 189 -21.18 -3.54 -8.68
C THR A 189 -21.62 -4.79 -9.45
N HIS A 190 -21.03 -5.95 -9.18
CA HIS A 190 -21.13 -7.20 -9.95
C HIS A 190 -20.68 -7.06 -11.41
N ASN A 191 -19.96 -5.98 -11.74
CA ASN A 191 -19.46 -5.70 -13.07
C ASN A 191 -17.92 -5.64 -13.07
N TRP A 192 -17.28 -6.43 -13.94
CA TRP A 192 -15.85 -6.29 -14.19
C TRP A 192 -15.64 -5.27 -15.30
N ASP A 193 -14.92 -4.17 -15.00
CA ASP A 193 -14.60 -3.15 -15.97
C ASP A 193 -13.06 -2.94 -16.08
N TRP A 194 -12.53 -3.24 -17.25
CA TRP A 194 -11.10 -3.05 -17.54
C TRP A 194 -10.67 -1.58 -17.48
N ASN A 195 -11.57 -0.63 -17.77
CA ASN A 195 -11.24 0.78 -17.63
C ASN A 195 -11.03 1.17 -16.17
N VAL A 196 -11.82 0.58 -15.25
CA VAL A 196 -11.55 0.73 -13.80
C VAL A 196 -10.17 0.18 -13.49
N VAL A 197 -9.81 -1.01 -13.98
CA VAL A 197 -8.48 -1.60 -13.75
C VAL A 197 -7.36 -0.68 -14.24
N TRP A 198 -7.46 -0.12 -15.46
CA TRP A 198 -6.49 0.85 -15.96
C TRP A 198 -6.45 2.12 -15.12
N ALA A 199 -7.60 2.61 -14.66
CA ALA A 199 -7.71 3.79 -13.82
C ALA A 199 -7.14 3.59 -12.40
N THR A 200 -6.92 2.35 -11.95
CA THR A 200 -6.26 2.05 -10.67
C THR A 200 -4.74 2.16 -10.71
N LEU A 201 -4.14 2.00 -11.92
CA LEU A 201 -2.68 1.95 -12.07
C LEU A 201 -1.95 3.20 -11.57
N PRO A 202 -2.46 4.43 -11.74
CA PRO A 202 -1.82 5.60 -11.16
C PRO A 202 -1.56 5.48 -9.66
N TYR A 203 -2.52 4.94 -8.92
CA TYR A 203 -2.39 4.70 -7.49
C TYR A 203 -1.43 3.54 -7.19
N ALA A 204 -1.59 2.41 -7.85
CA ALA A 204 -0.75 1.23 -7.66
C ALA A 204 0.73 1.51 -7.96
N LEU A 205 1.03 2.21 -9.05
CA LEU A 205 2.39 2.61 -9.41
C LEU A 205 2.98 3.56 -8.37
N GLY A 206 2.19 4.53 -7.88
CA GLY A 206 2.61 5.43 -6.82
C GLY A 206 3.04 4.67 -5.55
N VAL A 207 2.24 3.73 -5.07
CA VAL A 207 2.58 2.87 -3.92
C VAL A 207 3.84 2.06 -4.21
N THR A 208 3.96 1.52 -5.40
CA THR A 208 5.11 0.69 -5.81
C THR A 208 6.41 1.47 -5.83
N THR A 209 6.40 2.77 -6.21
CA THR A 209 7.62 3.62 -6.15
C THR A 209 8.21 3.68 -4.75
N VAL A 210 7.37 3.67 -3.71
CA VAL A 210 7.82 3.71 -2.31
C VAL A 210 8.52 2.40 -1.93
N ILE A 211 7.96 1.25 -2.34
CA ILE A 211 8.58 -0.07 -2.10
C ILE A 211 9.90 -0.21 -2.86
N PHE A 212 9.96 0.23 -4.12
CA PHE A 212 11.21 0.27 -4.89
C PHE A 212 12.25 1.14 -4.20
N GLY A 213 11.89 2.37 -3.79
CA GLY A 213 12.78 3.26 -3.06
C GLY A 213 13.35 2.61 -1.81
N LYS A 214 12.50 1.91 -1.04
CA LYS A 214 12.92 1.14 0.14
C LYS A 214 13.91 0.02 -0.20
N HIS A 215 13.69 -0.72 -1.27
CA HIS A 215 14.58 -1.81 -1.67
C HIS A 215 15.88 -1.28 -2.30
N ILE A 216 15.85 -0.15 -3.00
CA ILE A 216 17.08 0.51 -3.47
C ILE A 216 17.92 1.00 -2.27
N ASP A 217 17.29 1.61 -1.26
CA ASP A 217 17.98 2.08 -0.05
C ASP A 217 18.71 0.95 0.70
N LYS A 218 18.18 -0.28 0.62
CA LYS A 218 18.71 -1.48 1.30
C LYS A 218 19.48 -2.43 0.39
N LEU A 219 19.70 -2.07 -0.87
CA LEU A 219 20.18 -2.98 -1.90
C LEU A 219 21.45 -3.75 -1.49
N GLU A 220 22.44 -3.08 -0.91
CA GLU A 220 23.69 -3.74 -0.48
C GLU A 220 23.45 -4.75 0.64
N ILE A 221 22.57 -4.43 1.60
CA ILE A 221 22.25 -5.33 2.71
C ILE A 221 21.45 -6.51 2.18
N ASP A 222 20.42 -6.26 1.38
CA ASP A 222 19.59 -7.30 0.78
C ASP A 222 20.47 -8.26 -0.07
N TYR A 223 21.46 -7.74 -0.82
CA TYR A 223 22.41 -8.55 -1.56
C TYR A 223 23.28 -9.44 -0.65
N ARG A 224 23.86 -8.87 0.43
CA ARG A 224 24.70 -9.61 1.39
C ARG A 224 23.94 -10.69 2.14
N GLU A 225 22.68 -10.45 2.47
CA GLU A 225 21.79 -11.39 3.17
C GLU A 225 21.05 -12.33 2.20
N ASN A 226 21.45 -12.34 0.91
CA ASN A 226 20.86 -13.17 -0.15
C ASN A 226 19.33 -12.97 -0.31
N ILE A 227 18.84 -11.75 -0.05
CA ILE A 227 17.45 -11.35 -0.25
C ILE A 227 17.30 -10.81 -1.68
N ARG A 228 16.67 -11.57 -2.53
CA ARG A 228 16.57 -11.28 -3.97
C ARG A 228 15.36 -10.40 -4.30
N THR A 229 15.35 -9.13 -3.85
CA THR A 229 14.36 -8.16 -4.31
C THR A 229 14.61 -7.79 -5.78
N LEU A 230 13.60 -7.23 -6.46
CA LEU A 230 13.77 -6.86 -7.87
C LEU A 230 14.92 -5.85 -8.08
N PRO A 231 15.11 -4.80 -7.25
CA PRO A 231 16.28 -3.93 -7.34
C PRO A 231 17.63 -4.66 -7.20
N VAL A 232 17.72 -5.71 -6.39
CA VAL A 232 18.94 -6.53 -6.27
C VAL A 232 19.21 -7.28 -7.58
N LEU A 233 18.15 -7.79 -8.22
CA LEU A 233 18.28 -8.56 -9.46
C LEU A 233 18.66 -7.69 -10.66
N ILE A 234 18.03 -6.52 -10.82
CA ILE A 234 18.21 -5.65 -12.00
C ILE A 234 19.31 -4.58 -11.80
N GLY A 235 19.81 -4.42 -10.58
CA GLY A 235 20.80 -3.42 -10.21
C GLY A 235 20.20 -2.02 -9.92
N GLU A 236 20.95 -1.23 -9.12
CA GLU A 236 20.51 0.07 -8.62
C GLU A 236 20.11 1.04 -9.75
N LYS A 237 20.95 1.15 -10.79
CA LYS A 237 20.74 2.11 -11.88
C LYS A 237 19.41 1.86 -12.58
N PHE A 238 19.13 0.59 -12.95
CA PHE A 238 17.90 0.25 -13.66
C PHE A 238 16.68 0.34 -12.75
N ALA A 239 16.81 -0.05 -11.46
CA ALA A 239 15.76 0.12 -10.47
C ALA A 239 15.34 1.60 -10.31
N ARG A 240 16.30 2.53 -10.26
CA ARG A 240 16.01 3.98 -10.23
C ARG A 240 15.29 4.46 -11.48
N GLN A 241 15.68 3.97 -12.66
CA GLN A 241 14.99 4.29 -13.93
C GLN A 241 13.54 3.77 -13.94
N MET A 242 13.29 2.58 -13.40
CA MET A 242 11.93 2.06 -13.24
C MET A 242 11.09 2.95 -12.32
N VAL A 243 11.66 3.45 -11.20
CA VAL A 243 10.96 4.40 -10.32
C VAL A 243 10.59 5.68 -11.09
N ILE A 244 11.51 6.24 -11.88
CA ILE A 244 11.23 7.40 -12.74
C ILE A 244 10.08 7.09 -13.69
N GLY A 245 10.11 5.96 -14.37
CA GLY A 245 9.03 5.52 -15.26
C GLY A 245 7.69 5.41 -14.55
N MET A 246 7.66 4.80 -13.35
CA MET A 246 6.46 4.68 -12.52
C MET A 246 5.94 6.02 -11.98
N MET A 247 6.79 7.03 -11.83
CA MET A 247 6.36 8.39 -11.46
C MET A 247 5.78 9.16 -12.64
N ILE A 248 6.24 8.89 -13.86
CA ILE A 248 5.84 9.63 -15.07
C ILE A 248 4.63 8.98 -15.75
N LEU A 249 4.60 7.66 -15.86
CA LEU A 249 3.55 6.91 -16.55
C LEU A 249 2.12 7.26 -16.11
N PRO A 250 1.82 7.50 -14.80
CA PRO A 250 0.50 7.91 -14.36
C PRO A 250 -0.05 9.16 -15.06
N TYR A 251 0.78 10.14 -15.38
CA TYR A 251 0.33 11.34 -16.09
C TYR A 251 -0.14 11.03 -17.50
N PHE A 252 0.64 10.24 -18.25
CA PHE A 252 0.25 9.81 -19.59
C PHE A 252 -1.03 8.98 -19.57
N LEU A 253 -1.14 8.07 -18.60
CA LEU A 253 -2.33 7.24 -18.45
C LEU A 253 -3.58 8.07 -18.15
N LEU A 254 -3.48 9.07 -17.26
CA LEU A 254 -4.60 9.94 -16.94
C LEU A 254 -4.99 10.84 -18.10
N VAL A 255 -4.01 11.35 -18.87
CA VAL A 255 -4.28 12.09 -20.12
C VAL A 255 -5.00 11.19 -21.14
N TYR A 256 -4.55 9.95 -21.30
CA TYR A 256 -5.21 8.97 -22.17
C TYR A 256 -6.66 8.71 -21.72
N LEU A 257 -6.90 8.49 -20.42
CA LEU A 257 -8.24 8.25 -19.88
C LEU A 257 -9.17 9.47 -20.03
N VAL A 258 -8.63 10.69 -20.03
CA VAL A 258 -9.39 11.89 -20.37
C VAL A 258 -9.67 11.98 -21.87
N ALA A 259 -8.68 11.71 -22.71
CA ALA A 259 -8.83 11.73 -24.16
C ALA A 259 -9.88 10.71 -24.64
N THR A 260 -9.94 9.54 -24.01
CA THR A 260 -10.97 8.51 -24.25
C THR A 260 -12.32 8.78 -23.57
N LYS A 261 -12.47 9.92 -22.92
CA LYS A 261 -13.69 10.34 -22.18
C LYS A 261 -14.03 9.43 -20.99
N TYR A 262 -13.11 8.57 -20.57
CA TYR A 262 -13.32 7.77 -19.36
C TYR A 262 -13.34 8.62 -18.10
N PHE A 263 -12.44 9.61 -18.01
CA PHE A 263 -12.47 10.66 -16.99
C PHE A 263 -12.84 12.03 -17.58
N THR A 264 -13.39 12.90 -16.74
CA THR A 264 -13.49 14.32 -17.04
C THR A 264 -12.13 15.00 -16.92
N PRO A 265 -11.90 16.17 -17.56
CA PRO A 265 -10.63 16.90 -17.43
C PRO A 265 -10.25 17.28 -15.99
N LEU A 266 -11.18 17.23 -15.03
CA LEU A 266 -10.93 17.56 -13.63
C LEU A 266 -9.90 16.62 -12.98
N ILE A 267 -9.75 15.37 -13.45
CA ILE A 267 -8.73 14.46 -12.96
C ILE A 267 -7.32 15.00 -13.21
N LEU A 268 -7.14 15.87 -14.22
CA LEU A 268 -5.85 16.46 -14.56
C LEU A 268 -5.33 17.47 -13.50
N ILE A 269 -6.08 17.72 -12.42
CA ILE A 269 -5.59 18.43 -11.24
C ILE A 269 -4.28 17.80 -10.72
N VAL A 270 -4.00 16.51 -11.02
CA VAL A 270 -2.75 15.84 -10.71
C VAL A 270 -1.52 16.53 -11.31
N LEU A 271 -1.68 17.31 -12.39
CA LEU A 271 -0.59 18.07 -13.01
C LEU A 271 0.02 19.10 -12.03
N ILE A 272 -0.72 19.51 -11.00
CA ILE A 272 -0.22 20.35 -9.91
C ILE A 272 0.93 19.65 -9.13
N ALA A 273 1.05 18.32 -9.20
CA ALA A 273 2.18 17.59 -8.60
C ALA A 273 3.48 17.66 -9.44
N ILE A 274 3.47 18.18 -10.66
CA ILE A 274 4.66 18.26 -11.54
C ILE A 274 5.83 19.04 -10.90
N PRO A 275 5.64 20.17 -10.23
CA PRO A 275 6.74 20.84 -9.53
C PRO A 275 7.41 19.91 -8.50
N ARG A 276 6.64 19.13 -7.75
CA ARG A 276 7.17 18.14 -6.79
C ARG A 276 7.91 17.01 -7.49
N LEU A 277 7.39 16.53 -8.63
CA LEU A 277 8.09 15.56 -9.47
C LEU A 277 9.46 16.08 -9.91
N ARG A 278 9.52 17.33 -10.42
CA ARG A 278 10.78 17.98 -10.85
C ARG A 278 11.80 18.11 -9.72
N GLN A 279 11.35 18.28 -8.47
CA GLN A 279 12.24 18.34 -7.30
C GLN A 279 12.83 16.96 -6.96
N VAL A 280 12.06 15.89 -7.14
CA VAL A 280 12.43 14.52 -6.72
C VAL A 280 13.22 13.79 -7.80
N LEU A 281 12.89 13.98 -9.08
CA LEU A 281 13.51 13.27 -10.21
C LEU A 281 15.05 13.31 -10.21
N PRO A 282 15.72 14.46 -9.97
CA PRO A 282 17.20 14.53 -9.99
C PRO A 282 17.87 13.56 -9.03
N ALA A 283 17.21 13.25 -7.89
CA ALA A 283 17.72 12.29 -6.92
C ALA A 283 17.77 10.87 -7.50
N PHE A 284 16.76 10.48 -8.30
CA PHE A 284 16.71 9.16 -8.93
C PHE A 284 17.61 9.04 -10.18
N LEU A 285 18.09 10.15 -10.74
CA LEU A 285 19.06 10.12 -11.85
C LEU A 285 20.49 9.79 -11.39
N LYS A 286 20.80 9.99 -10.10
CA LYS A 286 22.13 9.79 -9.50
C LYS A 286 22.11 8.65 -8.50
N PRO A 287 23.24 7.98 -8.23
CA PRO A 287 23.35 7.04 -7.13
C PRO A 287 23.12 7.73 -5.78
N LYS A 288 22.82 6.94 -4.76
CA LYS A 288 22.65 7.43 -3.40
C LYS A 288 23.91 8.19 -2.95
N PRO A 289 23.77 9.38 -2.34
CA PRO A 289 24.91 10.10 -1.78
C PRO A 289 25.63 9.29 -0.70
N ALA A 290 26.96 9.42 -0.61
CA ALA A 290 27.73 8.74 0.44
C ALA A 290 27.45 9.32 1.84
N THR A 291 27.14 10.62 1.91
CA THR A 291 26.82 11.33 3.16
C THR A 291 25.46 11.99 3.05
N ARG A 292 24.82 12.23 4.21
CA ARG A 292 23.51 12.90 4.26
C ARG A 292 23.59 14.28 3.59
N PRO A 293 22.73 14.59 2.59
CA PRO A 293 22.62 15.94 2.05
C PRO A 293 22.14 16.94 3.12
N GLN A 294 22.65 18.17 3.10
CA GLN A 294 22.32 19.21 4.08
C GLN A 294 20.82 19.52 4.11
N ASP A 295 20.16 19.54 2.94
CA ASP A 295 18.74 19.85 2.79
C ASP A 295 17.83 18.63 2.95
N PHE A 296 18.38 17.47 3.37
CA PHE A 296 17.57 16.25 3.49
C PHE A 296 16.69 16.30 4.75
N PRO A 297 15.35 16.10 4.64
CA PRO A 297 14.42 16.27 5.73
C PRO A 297 14.80 15.44 6.97
N GLU A 298 14.58 16.01 8.15
CA GLU A 298 14.59 15.27 9.42
C GLU A 298 13.24 14.61 9.66
N GLY A 299 13.23 13.45 10.31
CA GLY A 299 11.99 12.79 10.71
C GLY A 299 11.94 11.29 10.40
N GLN A 300 10.73 10.74 10.47
CA GLN A 300 10.51 9.31 10.17
C GLN A 300 10.92 8.99 8.73
N GLY A 301 11.79 7.98 8.58
CA GLY A 301 12.42 7.66 7.31
C GLY A 301 13.59 8.59 6.96
N GLY A 302 14.24 9.19 7.99
CA GLY A 302 15.46 9.96 7.81
C GLY A 302 16.66 9.12 7.35
N TRP A 303 17.79 9.80 7.10
CA TRP A 303 19.03 9.15 6.71
C TRP A 303 19.38 7.95 7.61
N PRO A 304 19.82 6.80 7.06
CA PRO A 304 20.27 6.56 5.67
C PRO A 304 19.19 6.15 4.65
N LEU A 305 17.90 6.27 4.93
CA LEU A 305 16.86 6.13 3.91
C LEU A 305 16.86 7.38 3.04
N TYR A 306 16.98 7.20 1.73
CA TYR A 306 17.08 8.30 0.78
C TYR A 306 15.96 8.25 -0.28
N PHE A 307 15.88 7.16 -1.02
CA PHE A 307 14.91 7.02 -2.10
C PHE A 307 13.48 6.79 -1.59
N ALA A 308 13.32 6.01 -0.51
CA ALA A 308 11.99 5.71 0.03
C ALA A 308 11.26 6.99 0.52
N PRO A 309 11.86 7.89 1.33
CA PRO A 309 11.21 9.12 1.76
C PRO A 309 10.88 10.07 0.60
N LEU A 310 11.76 10.16 -0.42
CA LEU A 310 11.55 10.99 -1.60
C LEU A 310 10.36 10.48 -2.42
N ALA A 311 10.31 9.16 -2.68
CA ALA A 311 9.19 8.52 -3.36
C ALA A 311 7.87 8.69 -2.57
N PHE A 312 7.92 8.51 -1.24
CA PHE A 312 6.76 8.68 -0.38
C PHE A 312 6.22 10.11 -0.40
N GLY A 313 7.11 11.11 -0.28
CA GLY A 313 6.73 12.52 -0.33
C GLY A 313 6.09 12.92 -1.67
N TYR A 314 6.63 12.41 -2.78
CA TYR A 314 6.02 12.59 -4.10
C TYR A 314 4.67 11.89 -4.20
N ASN A 315 4.62 10.59 -3.84
CA ASN A 315 3.38 9.80 -3.92
C ASN A 315 2.26 10.38 -3.06
N ARG A 316 2.58 10.94 -1.89
CA ARG A 316 1.61 11.65 -1.06
C ARG A 316 0.99 12.84 -1.80
N SER A 317 1.80 13.66 -2.47
CA SER A 317 1.31 14.83 -3.22
C SER A 317 0.47 14.41 -4.43
N PHE A 318 1.00 13.50 -5.26
CA PHE A 318 0.30 12.99 -6.44
C PHE A 318 -0.99 12.25 -6.05
N GLY A 319 -0.91 11.32 -5.08
CA GLY A 319 -2.04 10.49 -4.65
C GLY A 319 -3.17 11.32 -4.04
N THR A 320 -2.85 12.36 -3.26
CA THR A 320 -3.87 13.29 -2.74
C THR A 320 -4.60 13.99 -3.88
N LEU A 321 -3.86 14.51 -4.87
CA LEU A 321 -4.47 15.18 -6.03
C LEU A 321 -5.25 14.19 -6.91
N PHE A 322 -4.80 12.95 -7.03
CA PHE A 322 -5.53 11.91 -7.76
C PHE A 322 -6.87 11.60 -7.08
N VAL A 323 -6.89 11.42 -5.75
CA VAL A 323 -8.14 11.18 -5.00
C VAL A 323 -9.08 12.39 -5.12
N LEU A 324 -8.55 13.61 -4.96
CA LEU A 324 -9.36 14.83 -5.12
C LEU A 324 -9.91 14.98 -6.54
N GLY A 325 -9.10 14.68 -7.56
CA GLY A 325 -9.51 14.68 -8.96
C GLY A 325 -10.61 13.66 -9.25
N LEU A 326 -10.51 12.46 -8.67
CA LEU A 326 -11.55 11.43 -8.81
C LEU A 326 -12.85 11.84 -8.10
N ILE A 327 -12.75 12.43 -6.89
CA ILE A 327 -13.93 12.99 -6.20
C ILE A 327 -14.59 14.06 -7.07
N ALA A 328 -13.81 14.97 -7.65
CA ALA A 328 -14.33 16.01 -8.54
C ALA A 328 -14.97 15.43 -9.81
N ASP A 329 -14.37 14.38 -10.41
CA ASP A 329 -14.94 13.65 -11.55
C ASP A 329 -16.29 13.03 -11.21
N VAL A 330 -16.40 12.38 -10.06
CA VAL A 330 -17.65 11.78 -9.56
C VAL A 330 -18.71 12.87 -9.33
N LEU A 331 -18.35 13.94 -8.62
CA LEU A 331 -19.29 15.01 -8.29
C LEU A 331 -19.85 15.70 -9.53
N ILE A 332 -19.00 16.03 -10.52
CA ILE A 332 -19.49 16.71 -11.74
C ILE A 332 -20.41 15.81 -12.56
N ARG A 333 -20.14 14.50 -12.60
CA ARG A 333 -21.03 13.54 -13.29
C ARG A 333 -22.38 13.38 -12.61
N LEU A 334 -22.40 13.44 -11.27
CA LEU A 334 -23.65 13.39 -10.50
C LEU A 334 -24.46 14.68 -10.61
N LEU A 335 -23.79 15.84 -10.60
CA LEU A 335 -24.44 17.15 -10.62
C LEU A 335 -24.84 17.61 -12.03
N LEU A 336 -24.09 17.21 -13.06
CA LEU A 336 -24.27 17.63 -14.46
C LEU A 336 -24.29 16.44 -15.42
N PRO A 337 -25.20 15.47 -15.24
CA PRO A 337 -25.21 14.23 -16.02
C PRO A 337 -25.43 14.47 -17.53
N ALA A 338 -26.07 15.57 -17.91
CA ALA A 338 -26.33 15.90 -19.33
C ALA A 338 -25.05 16.25 -20.12
N PHE A 339 -23.98 16.68 -19.46
CA PHE A 339 -22.73 17.07 -20.15
C PHE A 339 -21.76 15.90 -20.36
N TRP A 340 -21.97 14.75 -19.70
CA TRP A 340 -20.98 13.66 -19.65
C TRP A 340 -21.56 12.27 -19.98
N ARG A 341 -22.73 12.22 -20.57
CA ARG A 341 -23.32 11.01 -21.17
C ARG A 341 -22.83 10.77 -22.57
#